data_8a5c0539039197e188481b5f98b8faf5
#
_entry.id   8a5c0539039197e188481b5f98b8faf5
#
_cell.length_a   1.000
_cell.length_b   1.000
_cell.length_c   1.000
_cell.angle_alpha   90.00
_cell.angle_beta   90.00
_cell.angle_gamma   90.00
#
_symmetry.space_group_name_H-M   'P 1'
#
loop_
_entity.id
_entity.type
_entity.pdbx_description
1 polymer ?
#
loop_
_entity_poly.entity_id
_entity_poly.type
_entity_poly.pdbx_seq_one_letter_code
_entity_poly.pdbx_strand_id
1 'polypeptide(L)'
;MSDAPGTPGTPDSPGTPRPSGAADSAGAAGAADSPAGPPRSAGSSGTGGTGGTGGTPQGSGATEAGAAETESSGTGESGAAIELENLTKHYPGSPYPAVDNVSLEIKAGETVVFVGPSGGGKTTLLKMINRLIEPTGGRIRIGGEDVTNMDPVKLRRKVGYAIQSSGLFPHMTVAQNIALVPKMVGWRKTRVKDRVEEMLDLVGLDPGEFRGRYPRQLSGGQQQRVGVARALAADPPVLLMDEPFGAVDPITRDHLQDELIRLQRELHKTIVFVTHDFDEAIKLGDRIAVLRDRSHIAQYDTPEAILTNPADDFVSGFVGAGAALKRLNLTRVRDVEIKDYPTVCVDDPLQDIFDKLRAEGGSEVLMLDARRRPYKWLRRGDMTRAKGSLERAGALVQDTVTRDATLRDALEAVLTDNAGRVAVTGRRGEYEGVVDMKTLMNSVQELLEEDRLEAAESRGELEELRARQTDGGGAGASDSGATPAGGRAGDGGGPAL
;
A
#
# COMPACT_ATOMS: atom_id res chain seq x y z
N MET A 1 30.61 -62.87 -25.71
CA MET A 1 29.41 -63.22 -26.51
C MET A 1 28.31 -62.46 -25.89
N SER A 2 28.07 -61.26 -26.42
CA SER A 2 26.84 -60.86 -27.21
C SER A 2 25.67 -60.65 -26.27
N ASP A 3 24.95 -59.62 -26.23
CA ASP A 3 24.68 -58.43 -27.06
C ASP A 3 23.95 -57.41 -26.24
N ALA A 4 24.20 -56.12 -26.48
CA ALA A 4 23.32 -55.02 -26.07
C ALA A 4 22.33 -54.68 -27.19
N PRO A 5 21.15 -54.17 -26.90
CA PRO A 5 20.46 -53.29 -27.84
C PRO A 5 20.17 -51.89 -27.20
N GLY A 6 20.60 -50.79 -27.75
CA GLY A 6 19.95 -50.03 -28.77
C GLY A 6 19.04 -48.95 -28.19
N THR A 7 19.55 -47.69 -28.01
CA THR A 7 18.77 -46.46 -27.76
C THR A 7 18.05 -45.98 -29.02
N PRO A 8 16.80 -45.49 -28.97
CA PRO A 8 16.18 -44.73 -30.05
C PRO A 8 16.34 -43.23 -29.87
N GLY A 9 16.51 -42.56 -31.02
CA GLY A 9 16.88 -41.17 -31.19
C GLY A 9 15.78 -40.17 -30.92
N THR A 10 16.22 -38.98 -30.67
CA THR A 10 15.48 -37.70 -30.59
C THR A 10 15.03 -37.21 -31.96
N PRO A 11 13.85 -36.64 -32.12
CA PRO A 11 13.49 -35.92 -33.33
C PRO A 11 13.81 -34.44 -33.26
N ASP A 12 14.14 -33.92 -34.42
CA ASP A 12 14.55 -32.59 -34.82
C ASP A 12 13.58 -31.44 -34.43
N SER A 13 14.18 -30.29 -34.11
CA SER A 13 13.55 -28.98 -34.01
C SER A 13 13.46 -28.32 -35.39
N PRO A 14 12.37 -27.64 -35.76
CA PRO A 14 12.33 -26.82 -36.96
C PRO A 14 12.78 -25.38 -36.68
N GLY A 15 13.53 -24.86 -37.66
CA GLY A 15 14.27 -23.60 -37.61
C GLY A 15 13.43 -22.33 -37.73
N THR A 16 14.01 -21.30 -37.21
CA THR A 16 13.66 -19.89 -37.37
C THR A 16 14.00 -19.36 -38.74
N PRO A 17 13.19 -18.50 -39.39
CA PRO A 17 13.62 -17.70 -40.55
C PRO A 17 14.16 -16.33 -40.13
N ARG A 18 15.33 -15.99 -40.70
CA ARG A 18 15.93 -14.63 -40.71
C ARG A 18 15.26 -13.79 -41.80
N PRO A 19 15.21 -12.43 -41.64
CA PRO A 19 14.83 -11.53 -42.71
C PRO A 19 16.03 -11.10 -43.59
N SER A 20 15.85 -11.15 -44.87
CA SER A 20 16.63 -10.48 -45.92
C SER A 20 15.92 -9.17 -46.23
N GLY A 21 16.55 -8.03 -46.39
CA GLY A 21 17.59 -7.58 -47.24
C GLY A 21 17.14 -6.24 -47.85
N ALA A 22 18.02 -5.26 -47.77
CA ALA A 22 17.84 -3.88 -48.23
C ALA A 22 17.67 -3.71 -49.72
N ALA A 23 17.01 -2.63 -50.12
CA ALA A 23 17.38 -1.88 -51.35
C ALA A 23 16.91 -0.43 -51.27
N ASP A 24 17.88 0.43 -51.61
CA ASP A 24 17.83 1.87 -51.84
C ASP A 24 16.84 2.31 -52.90
N SER A 25 16.35 3.53 -52.77
CA SER A 25 16.46 4.51 -53.87
C SER A 25 16.13 5.94 -53.40
N ALA A 26 17.03 6.79 -53.77
CA ALA A 26 17.09 8.23 -53.57
C ALA A 26 16.09 8.99 -54.50
N GLY A 27 15.82 10.26 -54.13
CA GLY A 27 15.29 11.21 -55.12
C GLY A 27 14.64 12.46 -54.53
N ALA A 28 15.42 13.52 -54.33
CA ALA A 28 15.28 14.93 -54.73
C ALA A 28 14.07 15.75 -54.28
N ALA A 29 14.28 16.74 -53.42
CA ALA A 29 14.39 18.19 -53.69
C ALA A 29 13.12 18.88 -54.23
N GLY A 30 12.67 19.91 -53.52
CA GLY A 30 11.71 20.90 -53.95
C GLY A 30 11.41 21.93 -52.86
N ALA A 31 12.06 23.07 -53.00
CA ALA A 31 12.11 24.23 -52.17
C ALA A 31 10.88 25.15 -52.25
N ALA A 32 10.81 26.02 -51.21
CA ALA A 32 10.25 27.40 -51.24
C ALA A 32 8.74 27.56 -51.34
N ASP A 33 8.08 28.21 -50.35
CA ASP A 33 7.90 29.65 -50.36
C ASP A 33 7.08 30.12 -49.13
N SER A 34 7.63 31.09 -48.41
CA SER A 34 6.84 32.03 -47.61
C SER A 34 6.56 33.25 -48.47
N PRO A 35 5.44 33.97 -48.24
CA PRO A 35 5.60 35.18 -47.48
C PRO A 35 4.39 35.74 -46.68
N ALA A 36 4.75 36.63 -45.77
CA ALA A 36 4.12 37.91 -45.40
C ALA A 36 2.87 37.93 -44.50
N GLY A 37 3.09 38.57 -43.35
CA GLY A 37 2.04 39.14 -42.46
C GLY A 37 1.70 40.59 -42.92
N PRO A 38 1.29 41.50 -42.00
CA PRO A 38 -0.12 41.88 -41.74
C PRO A 38 -0.49 43.27 -42.35
N PRO A 39 -1.64 43.88 -42.03
CA PRO A 39 -1.56 45.23 -41.51
C PRO A 39 -2.46 45.60 -40.34
N ARG A 40 -1.94 46.54 -39.55
CA ARG A 40 -2.61 47.36 -38.57
C ARG A 40 -3.38 48.49 -39.25
N SER A 41 -4.48 48.97 -38.62
CA SER A 41 -4.94 50.37 -38.55
C SER A 41 -5.98 50.45 -37.45
N ALA A 42 -5.89 51.17 -36.38
CA ALA A 42 -5.70 52.57 -36.08
C ALA A 42 -6.98 53.42 -36.29
N GLY A 43 -7.42 54.00 -35.15
CA GLY A 43 -8.11 55.31 -35.03
C GLY A 43 -9.62 55.16 -34.94
N SER A 44 -10.40 55.92 -34.18
CA SER A 44 -10.19 57.11 -33.36
C SER A 44 -11.52 57.41 -32.61
N SER A 45 -11.42 57.77 -31.34
CA SER A 45 -11.93 59.01 -30.72
C SER A 45 -13.33 59.53 -31.00
N GLY A 46 -14.03 59.89 -29.93
CA GLY A 46 -15.20 60.80 -29.92
C GLY A 46 -15.98 60.73 -28.60
N THR A 47 -15.61 61.44 -27.68
CA THR A 47 -16.12 62.53 -26.81
C THR A 47 -17.62 62.74 -26.76
N GLY A 48 -18.17 62.80 -25.52
CA GLY A 48 -18.95 63.96 -25.06
C GLY A 48 -20.40 63.77 -24.70
N GLY A 49 -20.75 64.21 -23.50
CA GLY A 49 -21.97 64.90 -23.22
C GLY A 49 -22.88 64.34 -22.13
N THR A 50 -22.69 64.76 -20.94
CA THR A 50 -23.49 65.52 -19.97
C THR A 50 -25.00 65.30 -19.92
N GLY A 51 -25.51 65.01 -18.71
CA GLY A 51 -26.55 65.89 -18.05
C GLY A 51 -27.92 65.28 -17.83
N GLY A 52 -28.39 65.32 -16.58
CA GLY A 52 -29.79 65.59 -16.27
C GLY A 52 -30.48 64.60 -15.32
N THR A 53 -30.37 64.89 -14.06
CA THR A 53 -31.38 65.11 -12.99
C THR A 53 -32.71 64.33 -13.06
N GLY A 54 -33.07 63.70 -11.93
CA GLY A 54 -34.33 63.87 -11.26
C GLY A 54 -35.38 62.76 -11.28
N GLY A 55 -35.71 62.29 -10.10
CA GLY A 55 -37.05 61.78 -9.88
C GLY A 55 -37.17 60.37 -9.22
N THR A 56 -37.24 60.38 -7.89
CA THR A 56 -37.94 59.32 -7.14
C THR A 56 -39.46 59.57 -7.26
N PRO A 57 -40.37 58.55 -7.22
CA PRO A 57 -40.78 58.02 -5.94
C PRO A 57 -41.20 56.49 -5.91
N GLN A 58 -41.05 55.98 -4.73
CA GLN A 58 -41.86 54.99 -3.98
C GLN A 58 -42.78 53.98 -4.70
N GLY A 59 -42.65 52.72 -4.35
CA GLY A 59 -43.77 51.78 -4.35
C GLY A 59 -43.42 50.33 -4.21
N SER A 60 -43.58 49.81 -2.97
CA SER A 60 -44.00 48.47 -2.57
C SER A 60 -43.27 47.20 -3.06
N GLY A 61 -42.50 46.54 -2.20
CA GLY A 61 -42.79 45.29 -1.56
C GLY A 61 -42.81 44.02 -2.40
N ALA A 62 -41.67 43.34 -2.54
CA ALA A 62 -41.66 41.89 -2.63
C ALA A 62 -40.35 41.42 -1.99
N THR A 63 -40.46 40.69 -0.91
CA THR A 63 -39.42 40.01 -0.16
C THR A 63 -38.86 38.86 -1.00
N GLU A 64 -37.76 39.07 -1.65
CA GLU A 64 -36.92 37.97 -2.13
C GLU A 64 -36.03 37.55 -0.96
N ALA A 65 -36.30 36.33 -0.47
CA ALA A 65 -35.46 35.63 0.48
C ALA A 65 -34.08 35.42 -0.15
N GLY A 66 -33.13 36.21 0.28
CA GLY A 66 -31.72 35.97 -0.01
C GLY A 66 -31.29 34.65 0.60
N ALA A 67 -31.00 33.67 -0.26
CA ALA A 67 -30.27 32.52 0.13
C ALA A 67 -28.87 32.97 0.58
N ALA A 68 -28.66 32.94 1.87
CA ALA A 68 -27.33 33.06 2.45
C ALA A 68 -26.50 31.90 1.97
N GLU A 69 -25.61 32.15 1.03
CA GLU A 69 -24.51 31.25 0.70
C GLU A 69 -23.60 31.18 1.93
N THR A 70 -23.76 30.11 2.71
CA THR A 70 -22.80 29.72 3.73
C THR A 70 -21.49 29.39 3.00
N GLU A 71 -20.54 30.32 3.08
CA GLU A 71 -19.14 30.02 2.78
C GLU A 71 -18.67 28.99 3.79
N SER A 72 -18.72 27.70 3.41
CA SER A 72 -18.04 26.63 4.09
C SER A 72 -16.53 26.83 3.90
N SER A 73 -15.94 27.49 4.89
CA SER A 73 -14.49 27.52 5.08
C SER A 73 -13.98 26.08 5.24
N GLY A 74 -13.14 25.67 4.33
CA GLY A 74 -12.35 24.46 4.17
C GLY A 74 -12.03 23.57 5.39
N THR A 75 -13.01 22.88 5.90
CA THR A 75 -12.82 21.59 6.57
C THR A 75 -13.44 20.55 5.64
N GLY A 76 -12.60 19.71 5.01
CA GLY A 76 -13.04 18.60 4.17
C GLY A 76 -14.12 17.80 4.92
N GLU A 77 -15.17 17.38 4.22
CA GLU A 77 -16.20 16.53 4.81
C GLU A 77 -15.50 15.28 5.36
N SER A 78 -15.68 14.98 6.64
CA SER A 78 -15.20 13.72 7.25
C SER A 78 -15.84 12.53 6.53
N GLY A 79 -15.24 11.34 6.67
CA GLY A 79 -15.78 10.11 6.09
C GLY A 79 -17.24 9.88 6.45
N ALA A 80 -17.97 9.18 5.59
CA ALA A 80 -19.36 8.79 5.82
C ALA A 80 -19.47 7.27 6.00
N ALA A 81 -20.21 6.81 7.00
CA ALA A 81 -20.46 5.39 7.20
C ALA A 81 -21.24 4.79 6.02
N ILE A 82 -20.99 3.51 5.73
CA ILE A 82 -21.72 2.76 4.71
C ILE A 82 -22.39 1.56 5.38
N GLU A 83 -23.69 1.43 5.19
CA GLU A 83 -24.48 0.31 5.71
C GLU A 83 -25.11 -0.44 4.53
N LEU A 84 -24.86 -1.75 4.47
CA LEU A 84 -25.47 -2.67 3.52
C LEU A 84 -26.41 -3.58 4.28
N GLU A 85 -27.69 -3.61 3.90
CA GLU A 85 -28.71 -4.43 4.54
C GLU A 85 -29.28 -5.45 3.54
N ASN A 86 -28.99 -6.74 3.73
CA ASN A 86 -29.51 -7.86 2.94
C ASN A 86 -29.35 -7.66 1.43
N LEU A 87 -28.22 -7.10 1.02
CA LEU A 87 -27.98 -6.66 -0.34
C LEU A 87 -27.85 -7.88 -1.27
N THR A 88 -28.66 -7.90 -2.33
CA THR A 88 -28.75 -9.03 -3.24
C THR A 88 -28.71 -8.55 -4.68
N LYS A 89 -27.97 -9.30 -5.54
CA LYS A 89 -27.97 -9.09 -7.00
C LYS A 89 -28.16 -10.40 -7.72
N HIS A 90 -29.24 -10.50 -8.41
CA HIS A 90 -29.54 -11.61 -9.32
C HIS A 90 -29.54 -11.11 -10.78
N TYR A 91 -28.78 -11.74 -11.65
CA TYR A 91 -28.80 -11.43 -13.08
C TYR A 91 -29.80 -12.33 -13.80
N PRO A 92 -30.57 -11.80 -14.76
CA PRO A 92 -31.48 -12.61 -15.57
C PRO A 92 -30.73 -13.76 -16.25
N GLY A 93 -31.27 -14.96 -16.15
CA GLY A 93 -30.69 -16.18 -16.76
C GLY A 93 -29.56 -16.82 -15.95
N SER A 94 -29.14 -16.26 -14.83
CA SER A 94 -28.21 -16.92 -13.90
C SER A 94 -28.98 -17.80 -12.93
N PRO A 95 -28.53 -19.04 -12.65
CA PRO A 95 -29.19 -19.91 -11.67
C PRO A 95 -29.00 -19.44 -10.22
N TYR A 96 -27.97 -18.63 -9.97
CA TYR A 96 -27.60 -18.15 -8.65
C TYR A 96 -27.38 -16.64 -8.63
N PRO A 97 -27.60 -15.95 -7.49
CA PRO A 97 -27.26 -14.54 -7.34
C PRO A 97 -25.73 -14.33 -7.43
N ALA A 98 -25.31 -13.20 -7.99
CA ALA A 98 -23.91 -12.80 -7.98
C ALA A 98 -23.48 -12.17 -6.64
N VAL A 99 -24.45 -11.59 -5.92
CA VAL A 99 -24.32 -11.12 -4.54
C VAL A 99 -25.55 -11.65 -3.79
N ASP A 100 -25.33 -12.36 -2.69
CA ASP A 100 -26.38 -13.08 -1.98
C ASP A 100 -26.50 -12.62 -0.53
N ASN A 101 -27.52 -11.81 -0.25
CA ASN A 101 -27.93 -11.40 1.09
C ASN A 101 -26.80 -10.83 1.97
N VAL A 102 -26.02 -9.90 1.42
CA VAL A 102 -24.88 -9.29 2.11
C VAL A 102 -25.35 -8.21 3.05
N SER A 103 -24.98 -8.31 4.32
CA SER A 103 -25.14 -7.28 5.34
C SER A 103 -23.77 -6.92 5.89
N LEU A 104 -23.40 -5.63 5.88
CA LEU A 104 -22.09 -5.14 6.30
C LEU A 104 -22.21 -3.69 6.74
N GLU A 105 -21.55 -3.34 7.83
CA GLU A 105 -21.37 -1.97 8.30
C GLU A 105 -19.90 -1.56 8.17
N ILE A 106 -19.65 -0.43 7.52
CA ILE A 106 -18.35 0.20 7.38
C ILE A 106 -18.42 1.54 8.10
N LYS A 107 -17.61 1.72 9.13
CA LYS A 107 -17.63 2.95 9.93
C LYS A 107 -17.06 4.14 9.16
N ALA A 108 -17.51 5.32 9.53
CA ALA A 108 -16.98 6.56 8.96
C ALA A 108 -15.47 6.68 9.23
N GLY A 109 -14.70 6.96 8.18
CA GLY A 109 -13.24 7.12 8.27
C GLY A 109 -12.45 5.80 8.25
N GLU A 110 -13.09 4.63 8.16
CA GLU A 110 -12.41 3.34 8.01
C GLU A 110 -12.04 3.05 6.55
N THR A 111 -10.90 2.39 6.38
CA THR A 111 -10.53 1.70 5.14
C THR A 111 -10.91 0.23 5.25
N VAL A 112 -11.88 -0.22 4.46
CA VAL A 112 -12.30 -1.63 4.39
C VAL A 112 -11.88 -2.24 3.07
N VAL A 113 -11.18 -3.37 3.15
CA VAL A 113 -10.69 -4.08 1.96
C VAL A 113 -11.53 -5.33 1.71
N PHE A 114 -12.11 -5.41 0.52
CA PHE A 114 -12.78 -6.62 0.03
C PHE A 114 -11.77 -7.50 -0.69
N VAL A 115 -11.52 -8.67 -0.19
CA VAL A 115 -10.55 -9.63 -0.73
C VAL A 115 -11.22 -11.00 -0.96
N GLY A 116 -10.69 -11.80 -1.87
CA GLY A 116 -11.26 -13.12 -2.17
C GLY A 116 -10.99 -13.56 -3.61
N PRO A 117 -11.41 -14.77 -4.02
CA PRO A 117 -11.14 -15.32 -5.34
C PRO A 117 -11.80 -14.51 -6.47
N SER A 118 -11.26 -14.65 -7.67
CA SER A 118 -11.87 -14.08 -8.88
C SER A 118 -13.28 -14.66 -9.09
N GLY A 119 -14.24 -13.81 -9.46
CA GLY A 119 -15.64 -14.23 -9.60
C GLY A 119 -16.46 -14.22 -8.31
N GLY A 120 -15.85 -14.02 -7.14
CA GLY A 120 -16.53 -14.00 -5.83
C GLY A 120 -17.52 -12.84 -5.61
N GLY A 121 -17.70 -11.92 -6.59
CA GLY A 121 -18.70 -10.86 -6.51
C GLY A 121 -18.18 -9.51 -5.96
N LYS A 122 -16.92 -9.40 -5.55
CA LYS A 122 -16.31 -8.18 -4.96
C LYS A 122 -16.59 -6.90 -5.76
N THR A 123 -16.20 -6.91 -7.02
CA THR A 123 -16.44 -5.78 -7.95
C THR A 123 -17.94 -5.51 -8.15
N THR A 124 -18.78 -6.55 -8.15
CA THR A 124 -20.23 -6.38 -8.25
C THR A 124 -20.76 -5.67 -7.02
N LEU A 125 -20.34 -6.09 -5.81
CA LEU A 125 -20.70 -5.47 -4.54
C LEU A 125 -20.26 -3.99 -4.51
N LEU A 126 -19.01 -3.70 -4.88
CA LEU A 126 -18.49 -2.34 -4.96
C LEU A 126 -19.31 -1.47 -5.95
N LYS A 127 -19.64 -2.02 -7.14
CA LYS A 127 -20.46 -1.32 -8.15
C LYS A 127 -21.90 -1.09 -7.68
N MET A 128 -22.43 -1.94 -6.80
CA MET A 128 -23.75 -1.73 -6.20
C MET A 128 -23.73 -0.58 -5.19
N ILE A 129 -22.68 -0.43 -4.37
CA ILE A 129 -22.51 0.72 -3.47
C ILE A 129 -22.55 2.03 -4.26
N ASN A 130 -21.91 2.07 -5.42
CA ASN A 130 -21.92 3.25 -6.33
C ASN A 130 -23.16 3.30 -7.25
N ARG A 131 -24.09 2.36 -7.10
CA ARG A 131 -25.27 2.21 -7.98
C ARG A 131 -24.94 2.26 -9.47
N LEU A 132 -23.79 1.70 -9.86
CA LEU A 132 -23.47 1.36 -11.25
C LEU A 132 -24.19 0.07 -11.66
N ILE A 133 -24.48 -0.78 -10.68
CA ILE A 133 -25.32 -1.97 -10.81
C ILE A 133 -26.44 -1.80 -9.76
N GLU A 134 -27.68 -1.84 -10.21
CA GLU A 134 -28.82 -1.75 -9.32
C GLU A 134 -28.99 -3.08 -8.56
N PRO A 135 -29.16 -3.05 -7.22
CA PRO A 135 -29.50 -4.24 -6.45
C PRO A 135 -30.87 -4.80 -6.88
N THR A 136 -31.06 -6.10 -6.72
CA THR A 136 -32.39 -6.74 -6.89
C THR A 136 -33.15 -6.84 -5.57
N GLY A 137 -32.44 -6.65 -4.44
CA GLY A 137 -33.00 -6.64 -3.09
C GLY A 137 -32.03 -6.00 -2.11
N GLY A 138 -32.55 -5.66 -0.93
CA GLY A 138 -31.78 -5.02 0.13
C GLY A 138 -31.73 -3.49 0.05
N ARG A 139 -30.92 -2.88 0.92
CA ARG A 139 -30.76 -1.41 1.03
C ARG A 139 -29.31 -1.03 1.17
N ILE A 140 -29.01 0.20 0.75
CA ILE A 140 -27.70 0.83 0.90
C ILE A 140 -27.90 2.19 1.55
N ARG A 141 -27.18 2.44 2.67
CA ARG A 141 -27.14 3.77 3.30
C ARG A 141 -25.71 4.29 3.29
N ILE A 142 -25.57 5.58 3.06
CA ILE A 142 -24.29 6.30 3.11
C ILE A 142 -24.50 7.54 3.96
N GLY A 143 -23.74 7.67 5.06
CA GLY A 143 -23.90 8.77 6.01
C GLY A 143 -25.29 8.83 6.62
N GLY A 144 -25.96 7.68 6.83
CA GLY A 144 -27.33 7.55 7.32
C GLY A 144 -28.43 7.82 6.28
N GLU A 145 -28.08 8.30 5.08
CA GLU A 145 -29.02 8.56 3.99
C GLU A 145 -29.26 7.28 3.17
N ASP A 146 -30.51 6.88 2.98
CA ASP A 146 -30.84 5.75 2.08
C ASP A 146 -30.64 6.16 0.63
N VAL A 147 -29.59 5.62 0.02
CA VAL A 147 -29.20 5.93 -1.36
C VAL A 147 -29.81 4.95 -2.37
N THR A 148 -30.53 3.92 -1.92
CA THR A 148 -31.12 2.89 -2.78
C THR A 148 -32.07 3.46 -3.82
N ASN A 149 -32.81 4.50 -3.47
CA ASN A 149 -33.78 5.17 -4.33
C ASN A 149 -33.36 6.61 -4.73
N MET A 150 -32.15 7.06 -4.33
CA MET A 150 -31.64 8.38 -4.70
C MET A 150 -31.34 8.42 -6.21
N ASP A 151 -31.35 9.63 -6.79
CA ASP A 151 -30.83 9.81 -8.16
C ASP A 151 -29.36 9.36 -8.25
N PRO A 152 -29.05 8.33 -9.08
CA PRO A 152 -27.69 7.81 -9.19
C PRO A 152 -26.65 8.86 -9.58
N VAL A 153 -27.04 9.92 -10.34
CA VAL A 153 -26.13 10.99 -10.74
C VAL A 153 -25.75 11.85 -9.53
N LYS A 154 -26.70 12.12 -8.64
CA LYS A 154 -26.42 12.85 -7.39
C LYS A 154 -25.50 12.07 -6.48
N LEU A 155 -25.74 10.75 -6.32
CA LEU A 155 -24.89 9.87 -5.53
C LEU A 155 -23.44 9.84 -6.07
N ARG A 156 -23.27 9.57 -7.37
CA ARG A 156 -21.93 9.45 -8.00
C ARG A 156 -21.11 10.72 -8.00
N ARG A 157 -21.74 11.90 -7.76
CA ARG A 157 -21.01 13.17 -7.54
C ARG A 157 -20.47 13.29 -6.12
N LYS A 158 -21.09 12.61 -5.16
CA LYS A 158 -20.68 12.58 -3.74
C LYS A 158 -19.67 11.46 -3.44
N VAL A 159 -19.52 10.46 -4.31
CA VAL A 159 -18.67 9.29 -4.12
C VAL A 159 -17.52 9.32 -5.13
N GLY A 160 -16.29 9.23 -4.65
CA GLY A 160 -15.12 9.06 -5.51
C GLY A 160 -15.05 7.61 -6.00
N TYR A 161 -14.72 7.40 -7.27
CA TYR A 161 -14.62 6.06 -7.82
C TYR A 161 -13.41 5.89 -8.72
N ALA A 162 -12.47 5.04 -8.29
CA ALA A 162 -11.32 4.60 -9.06
C ALA A 162 -11.58 3.20 -9.61
N ILE A 163 -11.61 3.07 -10.93
CA ILE A 163 -11.90 1.80 -11.63
C ILE A 163 -10.63 1.06 -12.03
N GLN A 164 -10.70 -0.25 -12.16
CA GLN A 164 -9.64 -1.17 -12.54
C GLN A 164 -8.93 -0.79 -13.85
N SER A 165 -9.69 -0.38 -14.87
CA SER A 165 -9.13 0.28 -16.06
C SER A 165 -9.18 1.79 -15.81
N SER A 166 -8.12 2.54 -16.11
CA SER A 166 -8.01 3.98 -15.81
C SER A 166 -9.29 4.80 -16.07
N GLY A 167 -10.16 4.33 -16.97
CA GLY A 167 -11.46 4.93 -17.30
C GLY A 167 -11.37 6.40 -17.67
N LEU A 168 -10.19 6.86 -18.08
CA LEU A 168 -9.95 8.26 -18.47
C LEU A 168 -10.63 8.54 -19.81
N PHE A 169 -11.17 9.74 -19.92
CA PHE A 169 -11.73 10.22 -21.19
C PHE A 169 -10.60 10.51 -22.18
N PRO A 170 -10.49 9.74 -23.29
CA PRO A 170 -9.33 9.79 -24.18
C PRO A 170 -9.19 11.12 -24.93
N HIS A 171 -10.30 11.87 -25.07
CA HIS A 171 -10.35 13.19 -25.72
C HIS A 171 -10.11 14.36 -24.77
N MET A 172 -9.94 14.09 -23.47
CA MET A 172 -9.63 15.08 -22.45
C MET A 172 -8.17 14.97 -22.01
N THR A 173 -7.55 16.10 -21.70
CA THR A 173 -6.23 16.10 -21.07
C THR A 173 -6.29 15.54 -19.65
N VAL A 174 -5.13 15.26 -19.05
CA VAL A 174 -5.00 14.85 -17.65
C VAL A 174 -5.69 15.86 -16.72
N ALA A 175 -5.37 17.13 -16.87
CA ALA A 175 -6.01 18.19 -16.07
C ALA A 175 -7.53 18.24 -16.26
N GLN A 176 -8.02 18.02 -17.46
CA GLN A 176 -9.46 18.00 -17.74
C GLN A 176 -10.14 16.78 -17.11
N ASN A 177 -9.49 15.61 -17.14
CA ASN A 177 -9.99 14.40 -16.48
C ASN A 177 -10.11 14.60 -14.97
N ILE A 178 -9.07 15.13 -14.32
CA ILE A 178 -9.07 15.38 -12.87
C ILE A 178 -10.11 16.47 -12.51
N ALA A 179 -10.18 17.52 -13.29
CA ALA A 179 -11.09 18.66 -13.06
C ALA A 179 -12.58 18.34 -13.29
N LEU A 180 -12.93 17.15 -13.80
CA LEU A 180 -14.28 16.85 -14.28
C LEU A 180 -15.33 16.97 -13.16
N VAL A 181 -15.14 16.18 -12.10
CA VAL A 181 -16.11 16.13 -10.98
C VAL A 181 -16.14 17.46 -10.21
N PRO A 182 -15.01 18.08 -9.83
CA PRO A 182 -15.01 19.42 -9.23
C PRO A 182 -15.81 20.47 -10.03
N LYS A 183 -15.69 20.47 -11.37
CA LYS A 183 -16.50 21.37 -12.23
C LYS A 183 -17.99 21.02 -12.20
N MET A 184 -18.33 19.72 -12.20
CA MET A 184 -19.73 19.27 -12.15
C MET A 184 -20.42 19.58 -10.84
N VAL A 185 -19.67 19.68 -9.73
CA VAL A 185 -20.19 20.11 -8.43
C VAL A 185 -20.07 21.61 -8.18
N GLY A 186 -19.68 22.39 -9.21
CA GLY A 186 -19.76 23.84 -9.20
C GLY A 186 -18.57 24.57 -8.57
N TRP A 187 -17.40 23.94 -8.42
CA TRP A 187 -16.22 24.62 -7.86
C TRP A 187 -15.76 25.79 -8.73
N ARG A 188 -15.26 26.86 -8.10
CA ARG A 188 -14.65 28.01 -8.79
C ARG A 188 -13.45 27.59 -9.61
N LYS A 189 -13.24 28.20 -10.78
CA LYS A 189 -12.16 27.84 -11.73
C LYS A 189 -10.77 27.89 -11.11
N THR A 190 -10.50 28.85 -10.22
CA THR A 190 -9.22 28.96 -9.49
C THR A 190 -9.01 27.76 -8.60
N ARG A 191 -9.97 27.41 -7.72
CA ARG A 191 -9.93 26.25 -6.83
C ARG A 191 -9.74 24.94 -7.63
N VAL A 192 -10.42 24.79 -8.77
CA VAL A 192 -10.27 23.61 -9.64
C VAL A 192 -8.85 23.49 -10.18
N LYS A 193 -8.23 24.64 -10.57
CA LYS A 193 -6.84 24.64 -11.07
C LYS A 193 -5.87 24.20 -9.98
N ASP A 194 -5.96 24.81 -8.82
CA ASP A 194 -5.07 24.52 -7.68
C ASP A 194 -5.24 23.05 -7.24
N ARG A 195 -6.48 22.55 -7.20
CA ARG A 195 -6.76 21.14 -6.87
C ARG A 195 -6.21 20.16 -7.90
N VAL A 196 -6.20 20.49 -9.18
CA VAL A 196 -5.59 19.63 -10.22
C VAL A 196 -4.09 19.53 -10.01
N GLU A 197 -3.41 20.61 -9.68
CA GLU A 197 -1.97 20.61 -9.40
C GLU A 197 -1.68 19.79 -8.15
N GLU A 198 -2.41 20.01 -7.07
CA GLU A 198 -2.33 19.22 -5.83
C GLU A 198 -2.53 17.72 -6.07
N MET A 199 -3.54 17.35 -6.85
CA MET A 199 -3.81 15.93 -7.14
C MET A 199 -2.75 15.27 -8.01
N LEU A 200 -2.11 16.02 -8.91
CA LEU A 200 -0.99 15.52 -9.70
C LEU A 200 0.25 15.29 -8.85
N ASP A 201 0.60 16.26 -8.00
CA ASP A 201 1.70 16.13 -7.05
C ASP A 201 1.50 14.93 -6.12
N LEU A 202 0.27 14.76 -5.61
CA LEU A 202 -0.14 13.66 -4.77
C LEU A 202 0.15 12.28 -5.37
N VAL A 203 -0.12 12.11 -6.67
CA VAL A 203 0.12 10.83 -7.36
C VAL A 203 1.51 10.77 -8.02
N GLY A 204 2.44 11.66 -7.64
CA GLY A 204 3.81 11.69 -8.13
C GLY A 204 3.94 11.95 -9.64
N LEU A 205 3.11 12.85 -10.18
CA LEU A 205 3.15 13.30 -11.56
C LEU A 205 3.35 14.81 -11.60
N ASP A 206 4.50 15.28 -12.12
CA ASP A 206 4.80 16.71 -12.24
C ASP A 206 3.70 17.47 -13.00
N PRO A 207 3.02 18.45 -12.36
CA PRO A 207 1.94 19.19 -13.00
C PRO A 207 2.39 19.95 -14.27
N GLY A 208 3.63 20.42 -14.29
CA GLY A 208 4.20 21.15 -15.42
C GLY A 208 4.29 20.28 -16.68
N GLU A 209 4.62 19.01 -16.48
CA GLU A 209 4.80 18.03 -17.54
C GLU A 209 3.49 17.33 -17.93
N PHE A 210 2.72 16.89 -16.94
CA PHE A 210 1.62 15.93 -17.19
C PHE A 210 0.26 16.56 -17.39
N ARG A 211 -0.04 17.76 -16.86
CA ARG A 211 -1.39 18.37 -16.93
C ARG A 211 -1.96 18.51 -18.34
N GLY A 212 -1.07 18.75 -19.33
CA GLY A 212 -1.46 18.96 -20.73
C GLY A 212 -1.50 17.70 -21.58
N ARG A 213 -0.98 16.58 -21.08
CA ARG A 213 -0.95 15.31 -21.80
C ARG A 213 -2.33 14.68 -21.93
N TYR A 214 -2.50 13.88 -22.96
CA TYR A 214 -3.69 13.04 -23.16
C TYR A 214 -3.43 11.62 -22.66
N PRO A 215 -4.48 10.85 -22.27
CA PRO A 215 -4.31 9.47 -21.77
C PRO A 215 -3.44 8.58 -22.66
N ARG A 216 -3.54 8.69 -24.00
CA ARG A 216 -2.73 7.93 -24.95
C ARG A 216 -1.21 8.20 -24.87
N GLN A 217 -0.81 9.28 -24.21
CA GLN A 217 0.58 9.68 -24.02
C GLN A 217 1.15 9.22 -22.68
N LEU A 218 0.36 8.48 -21.92
CA LEU A 218 0.70 7.98 -20.59
C LEU A 218 0.88 6.47 -20.62
N SER A 219 1.80 5.95 -19.79
CA SER A 219 1.87 4.51 -19.48
C SER A 219 0.61 4.04 -18.76
N GLY A 220 0.34 2.73 -18.72
CA GLY A 220 -0.79 2.16 -17.98
C GLY A 220 -0.81 2.57 -16.50
N GLY A 221 0.34 2.49 -15.83
CA GLY A 221 0.48 2.94 -14.44
C GLY A 221 0.25 4.44 -14.25
N GLN A 222 0.73 5.29 -15.18
CA GLN A 222 0.45 6.73 -15.13
C GLN A 222 -1.04 7.03 -15.33
N GLN A 223 -1.71 6.32 -16.24
CA GLN A 223 -3.16 6.45 -16.42
C GLN A 223 -3.92 6.06 -15.16
N GLN A 224 -3.49 5.01 -14.49
CA GLN A 224 -4.11 4.54 -13.25
C GLN A 224 -3.95 5.56 -12.13
N ARG A 225 -2.76 6.15 -11.97
CA ARG A 225 -2.49 7.25 -11.04
C ARG A 225 -3.40 8.47 -11.29
N VAL A 226 -3.56 8.86 -12.54
CA VAL A 226 -4.51 9.93 -12.91
C VAL A 226 -5.96 9.54 -12.58
N GLY A 227 -6.32 8.25 -12.71
CA GLY A 227 -7.63 7.72 -12.30
C GLY A 227 -7.89 7.89 -10.81
N VAL A 228 -6.90 7.60 -9.96
CA VAL A 228 -6.95 7.81 -8.52
C VAL A 228 -7.05 9.32 -8.20
N ALA A 229 -6.21 10.15 -8.80
CA ALA A 229 -6.25 11.60 -8.66
C ALA A 229 -7.63 12.18 -9.00
N ARG A 230 -8.26 11.69 -10.09
CA ARG A 230 -9.62 12.09 -10.48
C ARG A 230 -10.67 11.70 -9.44
N ALA A 231 -10.56 10.51 -8.85
CA ALA A 231 -11.50 10.04 -7.83
C ALA A 231 -11.45 10.89 -6.55
N LEU A 232 -10.26 11.38 -6.19
CA LEU A 232 -10.01 12.22 -5.03
C LEU A 232 -10.28 13.72 -5.26
N ALA A 233 -10.37 14.16 -6.52
CA ALA A 233 -10.34 15.57 -6.88
C ALA A 233 -11.49 16.41 -6.27
N ALA A 234 -12.69 15.83 -6.15
CA ALA A 234 -13.86 16.50 -5.59
C ALA A 234 -13.94 16.42 -4.05
N ASP A 235 -12.93 15.87 -3.39
CA ASP A 235 -12.89 15.67 -1.94
C ASP A 235 -14.10 14.88 -1.39
N PRO A 236 -14.42 13.70 -1.92
CA PRO A 236 -15.59 12.94 -1.54
C PRO A 236 -15.47 12.37 -0.11
N PRO A 237 -16.58 12.23 0.67
CA PRO A 237 -16.56 11.56 1.97
C PRO A 237 -16.35 10.04 1.87
N VAL A 238 -16.69 9.43 0.73
CA VAL A 238 -16.53 8.00 0.44
C VAL A 238 -15.73 7.82 -0.83
N LEU A 239 -14.76 6.92 -0.79
CA LEU A 239 -13.91 6.55 -1.91
C LEU A 239 -14.02 5.04 -2.17
N LEU A 240 -14.39 4.68 -3.38
CA LEU A 240 -14.50 3.30 -3.84
C LEU A 240 -13.37 3.02 -4.84
N MET A 241 -12.62 1.96 -4.63
CA MET A 241 -11.46 1.59 -5.45
C MET A 241 -11.54 0.14 -5.90
N ASP A 242 -11.54 -0.10 -7.20
CA ASP A 242 -11.61 -1.44 -7.82
C ASP A 242 -10.25 -1.78 -8.43
N GLU A 243 -9.42 -2.53 -7.71
CA GLU A 243 -8.04 -2.92 -8.09
C GLU A 243 -7.18 -1.73 -8.61
N PRO A 244 -7.08 -0.61 -7.84
CA PRO A 244 -6.50 0.63 -8.34
C PRO A 244 -5.01 0.55 -8.65
N PHE A 245 -4.30 -0.46 -8.19
CA PHE A 245 -2.85 -0.63 -8.37
C PHE A 245 -2.47 -1.82 -9.26
N GLY A 246 -3.44 -2.54 -9.83
CA GLY A 246 -3.21 -3.78 -10.57
C GLY A 246 -2.29 -3.65 -11.80
N ALA A 247 -2.23 -2.48 -12.43
CA ALA A 247 -1.38 -2.22 -13.61
C ALA A 247 -0.15 -1.34 -13.28
N VAL A 248 0.16 -1.13 -11.99
CA VAL A 248 1.29 -0.31 -11.54
C VAL A 248 2.47 -1.23 -11.23
N ASP A 249 3.69 -0.79 -11.58
CA ASP A 249 4.92 -1.49 -11.22
C ASP A 249 5.11 -1.56 -9.68
N PRO A 250 5.83 -2.56 -9.14
CA PRO A 250 5.90 -2.79 -7.69
C PRO A 250 6.41 -1.58 -6.89
N ILE A 251 7.48 -0.90 -7.33
CA ILE A 251 8.08 0.23 -6.62
C ILE A 251 7.10 1.40 -6.54
N THR A 252 6.49 1.75 -7.68
CA THR A 252 5.48 2.82 -7.73
C THR A 252 4.22 2.44 -6.96
N ARG A 253 3.84 1.15 -6.95
CA ARG A 253 2.69 0.65 -6.19
C ARG A 253 2.88 0.87 -4.69
N ASP A 254 4.03 0.51 -4.14
CA ASP A 254 4.36 0.71 -2.73
C ASP A 254 4.28 2.20 -2.35
N HIS A 255 4.87 3.08 -3.15
CA HIS A 255 4.77 4.52 -2.92
C HIS A 255 3.32 5.05 -2.93
N LEU A 256 2.48 4.57 -3.86
CA LEU A 256 1.08 4.99 -3.94
C LEU A 256 0.25 4.47 -2.77
N GLN A 257 0.54 3.26 -2.29
CA GLN A 257 -0.09 2.69 -1.10
C GLN A 257 0.27 3.50 0.14
N ASP A 258 1.55 3.82 0.34
CA ASP A 258 2.02 4.64 1.46
C ASP A 258 1.39 6.05 1.44
N GLU A 259 1.28 6.64 0.24
CA GLU A 259 0.64 7.93 0.05
C GLU A 259 -0.88 7.86 0.34
N LEU A 260 -1.55 6.77 -0.05
CA LEU A 260 -2.96 6.55 0.28
C LEU A 260 -3.17 6.42 1.79
N ILE A 261 -2.29 5.69 2.48
CA ILE A 261 -2.31 5.55 3.95
C ILE A 261 -2.11 6.92 4.62
N ARG A 262 -1.15 7.72 4.13
CA ARG A 262 -0.89 9.07 4.64
C ARG A 262 -2.12 9.96 4.49
N LEU A 263 -2.73 9.97 3.30
CA LEU A 263 -3.94 10.73 3.01
C LEU A 263 -5.11 10.31 3.88
N GLN A 264 -5.30 9.01 4.06
CA GLN A 264 -6.37 8.48 4.89
C GLN A 264 -6.25 8.97 6.34
N ARG A 265 -5.03 9.00 6.89
CA ARG A 265 -4.74 9.53 8.24
C ARG A 265 -5.01 11.02 8.35
N GLU A 266 -4.79 11.81 7.28
CA GLU A 266 -5.00 13.26 7.26
C GLU A 266 -6.47 13.63 7.00
N LEU A 267 -7.12 12.92 6.09
CA LEU A 267 -8.45 13.29 5.58
C LEU A 267 -9.61 12.50 6.22
N HIS A 268 -9.30 11.39 6.90
CA HIS A 268 -10.30 10.50 7.54
C HIS A 268 -11.49 10.13 6.62
N LYS A 269 -11.21 9.83 5.34
CA LYS A 269 -12.23 9.41 4.38
C LYS A 269 -12.61 7.94 4.59
N THR A 270 -13.84 7.58 4.30
CA THR A 270 -14.23 6.16 4.25
C THR A 270 -13.82 5.58 2.92
N ILE A 271 -13.00 4.52 2.94
CA ILE A 271 -12.48 3.88 1.74
C ILE A 271 -12.98 2.43 1.67
N VAL A 272 -13.55 2.06 0.53
CA VAL A 272 -13.79 0.64 0.19
C VAL A 272 -12.88 0.26 -0.95
N PHE A 273 -11.99 -0.67 -0.68
CA PHE A 273 -10.95 -1.10 -1.58
C PHE A 273 -11.18 -2.56 -2.00
N VAL A 274 -11.08 -2.87 -3.27
CA VAL A 274 -11.16 -4.24 -3.78
C VAL A 274 -9.80 -4.64 -4.30
N THR A 275 -9.31 -5.78 -3.85
CA THR A 275 -8.09 -6.41 -4.37
C THR A 275 -8.22 -7.94 -4.37
N HIS A 276 -7.34 -8.60 -5.10
CA HIS A 276 -7.13 -10.04 -5.01
C HIS A 276 -5.84 -10.39 -4.24
N ASP A 277 -5.07 -9.38 -3.84
CA ASP A 277 -3.82 -9.50 -3.10
C ASP A 277 -4.07 -9.31 -1.61
N PHE A 278 -3.77 -10.35 -0.81
CA PHE A 278 -3.99 -10.32 0.63
C PHE A 278 -2.95 -9.45 1.35
N ASP A 279 -1.72 -9.35 0.84
CA ASP A 279 -0.69 -8.50 1.41
C ASP A 279 -1.04 -7.02 1.25
N GLU A 280 -1.67 -6.68 0.11
CA GLU A 280 -2.24 -5.36 -0.13
C GLU A 280 -3.38 -5.05 0.87
N ALA A 281 -4.23 -6.04 1.14
CA ALA A 281 -5.32 -5.90 2.10
C ALA A 281 -4.80 -5.67 3.54
N ILE A 282 -3.75 -6.38 3.95
CA ILE A 282 -3.09 -6.20 5.25
C ILE A 282 -2.48 -4.80 5.37
N LYS A 283 -1.82 -4.32 4.31
CA LYS A 283 -1.11 -3.03 4.31
C LYS A 283 -2.06 -1.84 4.40
N LEU A 284 -3.21 -1.92 3.71
CA LEU A 284 -4.11 -0.79 3.51
C LEU A 284 -5.33 -0.78 4.43
N GLY A 285 -5.80 -1.94 4.87
CA GLY A 285 -7.10 -2.08 5.53
C GLY A 285 -7.05 -1.86 7.03
N ASP A 286 -7.96 -1.06 7.56
CA ASP A 286 -8.30 -1.09 8.99
C ASP A 286 -9.11 -2.36 9.29
N ARG A 287 -9.93 -2.80 8.32
CA ARG A 287 -10.66 -4.08 8.35
C ARG A 287 -10.65 -4.74 6.98
N ILE A 288 -10.68 -6.07 6.98
CA ILE A 288 -10.73 -6.89 5.78
C ILE A 288 -12.01 -7.73 5.78
N ALA A 289 -12.75 -7.68 4.69
CA ALA A 289 -13.85 -8.59 4.42
C ALA A 289 -13.37 -9.67 3.43
N VAL A 290 -13.18 -10.88 3.92
CA VAL A 290 -12.82 -12.04 3.10
C VAL A 290 -14.09 -12.60 2.48
N LEU A 291 -14.23 -12.48 1.18
CA LEU A 291 -15.42 -12.85 0.42
C LEU A 291 -15.21 -14.18 -0.31
N ARG A 292 -16.17 -15.09 -0.14
CA ARG A 292 -16.34 -16.31 -0.93
C ARG A 292 -17.19 -16.04 -2.18
N ASP A 293 -17.56 -17.10 -2.84
CA ASP A 293 -18.52 -17.05 -3.94
C ASP A 293 -19.81 -16.33 -3.53
N ARG A 294 -20.40 -15.59 -4.48
CA ARG A 294 -21.64 -14.81 -4.31
C ARG A 294 -21.54 -13.71 -3.26
N SER A 295 -20.33 -13.20 -3.02
CA SER A 295 -20.02 -12.19 -2.00
C SER A 295 -20.36 -12.62 -0.55
N HIS A 296 -20.45 -13.93 -0.27
CA HIS A 296 -20.63 -14.39 1.11
C HIS A 296 -19.41 -14.00 1.94
N ILE A 297 -19.62 -13.24 3.01
CA ILE A 297 -18.56 -12.82 3.92
C ILE A 297 -18.16 -14.02 4.79
N ALA A 298 -16.95 -14.54 4.55
CA ALA A 298 -16.37 -15.62 5.34
C ALA A 298 -15.86 -15.10 6.69
N GLN A 299 -15.20 -13.95 6.65
CA GLN A 299 -14.73 -13.24 7.85
C GLN A 299 -14.66 -11.74 7.58
N TYR A 300 -15.00 -10.94 8.59
CA TYR A 300 -14.88 -9.49 8.57
C TYR A 300 -14.26 -9.01 9.87
N ASP A 301 -12.96 -8.72 9.83
CA ASP A 301 -12.22 -8.35 11.03
C ASP A 301 -11.00 -7.49 10.68
N THR A 302 -10.20 -7.13 11.72
CA THR A 302 -8.90 -6.50 11.53
C THR A 302 -7.93 -7.45 10.84
N PRO A 303 -6.91 -6.92 10.11
CA PRO A 303 -5.87 -7.77 9.51
C PRO A 303 -5.21 -8.71 10.51
N GLU A 304 -4.93 -8.22 11.72
CA GLU A 304 -4.32 -8.99 12.80
C GLU A 304 -5.20 -10.16 13.23
N ALA A 305 -6.50 -9.92 13.49
CA ALA A 305 -7.45 -10.96 13.88
C ALA A 305 -7.59 -12.04 12.80
N ILE A 306 -7.59 -11.66 11.51
CA ILE A 306 -7.68 -12.62 10.41
C ILE A 306 -6.42 -13.47 10.27
N LEU A 307 -5.24 -12.87 10.50
CA LEU A 307 -3.96 -13.59 10.45
C LEU A 307 -3.80 -14.55 11.62
N THR A 308 -4.28 -14.16 12.79
CA THR A 308 -4.12 -14.90 14.04
C THR A 308 -5.20 -15.97 14.21
N ASN A 309 -6.46 -15.61 13.93
CA ASN A 309 -7.62 -16.50 14.13
C ASN A 309 -8.50 -16.53 12.87
N PRO A 310 -8.07 -17.24 11.80
CA PRO A 310 -8.88 -17.41 10.61
C PRO A 310 -10.15 -18.20 10.95
N ALA A 311 -11.32 -17.68 10.51
CA ALA A 311 -12.64 -18.24 10.86
C ALA A 311 -12.83 -19.69 10.40
N ASP A 312 -12.13 -20.11 9.34
CA ASP A 312 -12.21 -21.47 8.80
C ASP A 312 -11.07 -21.77 7.82
N ASP A 313 -11.04 -23.01 7.30
CA ASP A 313 -10.01 -23.50 6.37
C ASP A 313 -9.93 -22.68 5.07
N PHE A 314 -11.03 -22.10 4.61
CA PHE A 314 -11.04 -21.25 3.43
C PHE A 314 -10.26 -19.96 3.69
N VAL A 315 -10.54 -19.29 4.82
CA VAL A 315 -9.82 -18.07 5.21
C VAL A 315 -8.35 -18.37 5.46
N SER A 316 -8.06 -19.45 6.20
CA SER A 316 -6.69 -19.93 6.44
C SER A 316 -5.95 -20.24 5.14
N GLY A 317 -6.59 -20.91 4.20
CA GLY A 317 -6.01 -21.20 2.87
C GLY A 317 -5.80 -19.92 2.04
N PHE A 318 -6.66 -18.93 2.19
CA PHE A 318 -6.55 -17.65 1.50
C PHE A 318 -5.44 -16.77 2.08
N VAL A 319 -5.28 -16.77 3.41
CA VAL A 319 -4.15 -16.13 4.10
C VAL A 319 -2.82 -16.75 3.66
N GLY A 320 -2.81 -18.08 3.44
CA GLY A 320 -1.68 -18.82 2.92
C GLY A 320 -0.60 -19.10 3.96
N ALA A 321 0.45 -19.80 3.52
CA ALA A 321 1.61 -20.08 4.35
C ALA A 321 2.36 -18.78 4.71
N GLY A 322 2.84 -18.69 5.96
CA GLY A 322 3.65 -17.55 6.42
C GLY A 322 2.83 -16.42 7.06
N ALA A 323 1.68 -16.71 7.65
CA ALA A 323 0.88 -15.74 8.41
C ALA A 323 1.75 -14.94 9.41
N ALA A 324 2.63 -15.62 10.16
CA ALA A 324 3.56 -14.97 11.08
C ALA A 324 4.51 -13.97 10.38
N LEU A 325 5.00 -14.31 9.17
CA LEU A 325 5.82 -13.36 8.40
C LEU A 325 4.99 -12.18 7.89
N LYS A 326 3.71 -12.38 7.58
CA LYS A 326 2.79 -11.30 7.21
C LYS A 326 2.47 -10.39 8.39
N ARG A 327 2.45 -10.91 9.62
CA ARG A 327 2.30 -10.11 10.85
C ARG A 327 3.46 -9.12 11.04
N LEU A 328 4.65 -9.38 10.49
CA LEU A 328 5.75 -8.41 10.49
C LEU A 328 5.40 -7.09 9.77
N ASN A 329 4.43 -7.10 8.87
CA ASN A 329 3.92 -5.87 8.24
C ASN A 329 3.05 -5.02 9.19
N LEU A 330 2.50 -5.63 10.24
CA LEU A 330 1.64 -4.95 11.21
C LEU A 330 2.44 -4.46 12.42
N THR A 331 3.42 -5.23 12.86
CA THR A 331 4.28 -4.90 14.00
C THR A 331 5.28 -3.81 13.62
N ARG A 332 5.45 -2.81 14.48
CA ARG A 332 6.33 -1.67 14.24
C ARG A 332 7.66 -1.83 15.00
N VAL A 333 8.69 -1.16 14.48
CA VAL A 333 10.02 -1.12 15.14
C VAL A 333 9.94 -0.60 16.58
N ARG A 334 9.00 0.32 16.88
CA ARG A 334 8.78 0.82 18.24
C ARG A 334 8.21 -0.22 19.22
N ASP A 335 7.62 -1.30 18.71
CA ASP A 335 6.96 -2.34 19.52
C ASP A 335 7.95 -3.44 19.95
N VAL A 336 9.20 -3.36 19.48
CA VAL A 336 10.29 -4.27 19.83
C VAL A 336 11.42 -3.54 20.55
N GLU A 337 12.34 -4.31 21.16
CA GLU A 337 13.48 -3.75 21.86
C GLU A 337 14.44 -3.03 20.91
N ILE A 338 14.53 -1.71 21.03
CA ILE A 338 15.56 -0.90 20.35
C ILE A 338 16.75 -0.82 21.28
N LYS A 339 17.83 -1.49 20.91
CA LYS A 339 19.04 -1.58 21.74
C LYS A 339 19.91 -0.35 21.58
N ASP A 340 20.49 0.08 22.68
CA ASP A 340 21.60 1.03 22.61
C ASP A 340 22.85 0.33 22.02
N TYR A 341 23.57 1.04 21.18
CA TYR A 341 24.74 0.51 20.48
C TYR A 341 25.90 1.48 20.59
N PRO A 342 27.15 1.00 20.74
CA PRO A 342 28.30 1.86 20.83
C PRO A 342 28.44 2.79 19.64
N THR A 343 28.43 4.09 19.90
CA THR A 343 28.55 5.13 18.87
C THR A 343 29.79 5.97 19.05
N VAL A 344 30.34 6.45 17.93
CA VAL A 344 31.40 7.45 17.85
C VAL A 344 31.00 8.55 16.87
N CYS A 345 31.49 9.77 17.08
CA CYS A 345 31.26 10.87 16.14
C CYS A 345 32.41 10.97 15.13
N VAL A 346 32.11 11.51 13.94
CA VAL A 346 33.14 11.76 12.89
C VAL A 346 34.25 12.70 13.38
N ASP A 347 33.93 13.58 14.33
CA ASP A 347 34.84 14.57 14.90
C ASP A 347 35.56 14.07 16.16
N ASP A 348 35.30 12.84 16.63
CA ASP A 348 35.96 12.27 17.81
C ASP A 348 37.44 12.01 17.51
N PRO A 349 38.36 12.21 18.47
CA PRO A 349 39.75 11.84 18.33
C PRO A 349 39.92 10.36 18.01
N LEU A 350 40.82 10.05 17.07
CA LEU A 350 41.10 8.66 16.65
C LEU A 350 41.38 7.72 17.84
N GLN A 351 42.06 8.24 18.88
CA GLN A 351 42.38 7.47 20.06
C GLN A 351 41.12 7.01 20.82
N ASP A 352 40.15 7.92 20.99
CA ASP A 352 38.88 7.63 21.66
C ASP A 352 38.06 6.60 20.91
N ILE A 353 38.10 6.65 19.58
CA ILE A 353 37.44 5.65 18.70
C ILE A 353 38.08 4.26 18.89
N PHE A 354 39.42 4.18 18.96
CA PHE A 354 40.15 2.96 19.23
C PHE A 354 39.87 2.42 20.65
N ASP A 355 39.80 3.31 21.64
CA ASP A 355 39.56 2.91 23.04
C ASP A 355 38.11 2.40 23.21
N LYS A 356 37.10 3.00 22.57
CA LYS A 356 35.73 2.48 22.51
C LYS A 356 35.67 1.12 21.82
N LEU A 357 36.33 0.94 20.65
CA LEU A 357 36.43 -0.35 19.96
C LEU A 357 37.12 -1.45 20.78
N ARG A 358 37.96 -1.05 21.81
CA ARG A 358 38.60 -1.98 22.74
C ARG A 358 37.72 -2.30 23.95
N ALA A 359 37.10 -1.28 24.56
CA ALA A 359 36.42 -1.38 25.86
C ALA A 359 35.17 -2.28 25.76
N GLU A 360 34.48 -2.24 24.64
CA GLU A 360 33.20 -2.93 24.46
C GLU A 360 33.34 -4.42 24.12
N GLY A 361 34.60 -4.97 24.10
CA GLY A 361 34.82 -6.37 23.64
C GLY A 361 34.25 -6.63 22.23
N GLY A 362 33.63 -5.59 21.65
CA GLY A 362 32.97 -5.60 20.38
C GLY A 362 33.93 -5.36 19.21
N SER A 363 33.64 -5.98 18.12
CA SER A 363 34.42 -5.81 16.89
C SER A 363 34.00 -4.60 16.08
N GLU A 364 32.92 -3.87 16.46
CA GLU A 364 32.28 -2.89 15.60
C GLU A 364 31.60 -1.75 16.41
N VAL A 365 31.66 -0.52 15.89
CA VAL A 365 30.91 0.64 16.42
C VAL A 365 30.21 1.37 15.27
N LEU A 366 29.15 2.11 15.58
CA LEU A 366 28.46 2.95 14.63
C LEU A 366 29.04 4.38 14.66
N MET A 367 29.57 4.85 13.54
CA MET A 367 29.98 6.24 13.39
C MET A 367 28.77 7.09 12.99
N LEU A 368 28.62 8.20 13.70
CA LEU A 368 27.62 9.23 13.45
C LEU A 368 28.25 10.46 12.77
N ASP A 369 27.50 11.13 11.92
CA ASP A 369 27.89 12.43 11.37
C ASP A 369 27.78 13.55 12.43
N ALA A 370 28.19 14.78 12.05
CA ALA A 370 28.10 15.97 12.90
C ALA A 370 26.66 16.33 13.32
N ARG A 371 25.65 15.78 12.67
CA ARG A 371 24.22 15.91 13.03
C ARG A 371 23.68 14.71 13.78
N ARG A 372 24.54 13.83 14.26
CA ARG A 372 24.22 12.59 14.95
C ARG A 372 23.39 11.61 14.10
N ARG A 373 23.59 11.58 12.81
CA ARG A 373 22.95 10.61 11.92
C ARG A 373 23.88 9.43 11.68
N PRO A 374 23.34 8.20 11.53
CA PRO A 374 24.11 7.02 11.16
C PRO A 374 24.88 7.28 9.85
N TYR A 375 26.19 7.01 9.86
CA TYR A 375 27.08 7.28 8.73
C TYR A 375 27.81 6.03 8.25
N LYS A 376 28.55 5.36 9.16
CA LYS A 376 29.37 4.17 8.83
C LYS A 376 29.40 3.16 9.96
N TRP A 377 29.46 1.89 9.60
CA TRP A 377 29.84 0.82 10.49
C TRP A 377 31.36 0.68 10.48
N LEU A 378 32.01 0.81 11.64
CA LEU A 378 33.45 0.73 11.81
C LEU A 378 33.82 -0.54 12.55
N ARG A 379 34.63 -1.38 11.92
CA ARG A 379 35.25 -2.55 12.54
C ARG A 379 36.69 -2.27 12.87
N ARG A 380 37.19 -2.89 13.95
CA ARG A 380 38.58 -2.79 14.35
C ARG A 380 39.54 -3.17 13.22
N GLY A 381 39.21 -4.20 12.43
CA GLY A 381 40.02 -4.63 11.29
C GLY A 381 40.07 -3.62 10.15
N ASP A 382 39.01 -2.84 9.95
CA ASP A 382 38.92 -1.83 8.90
C ASP A 382 39.82 -0.64 9.22
N MET A 383 39.85 -0.21 10.48
CA MET A 383 40.74 0.83 10.98
C MET A 383 42.22 0.49 10.77
N THR A 384 42.60 -0.77 11.01
CA THR A 384 43.97 -1.24 10.82
C THR A 384 44.33 -1.27 9.32
N ARG A 385 43.44 -1.72 8.45
CA ARG A 385 43.63 -1.75 6.98
C ARG A 385 43.72 -0.36 6.37
N ALA A 386 42.88 0.57 6.87
CA ALA A 386 42.83 1.96 6.41
C ALA A 386 43.99 2.84 6.95
N LYS A 387 44.93 2.24 7.71
CA LYS A 387 46.06 2.97 8.36
C LYS A 387 45.63 4.16 9.19
N GLY A 388 44.46 4.03 9.87
CA GLY A 388 43.88 5.07 10.72
C GLY A 388 43.12 6.17 9.99
N SER A 389 42.88 6.07 8.68
CA SER A 389 42.06 7.02 7.95
C SER A 389 40.57 6.68 8.09
N LEU A 390 39.79 7.54 8.76
CA LEU A 390 38.34 7.37 8.94
C LEU A 390 37.57 7.42 7.61
N GLU A 391 38.05 8.19 6.63
CA GLU A 391 37.44 8.29 5.31
C GLU A 391 37.41 6.95 4.56
N ARG A 392 38.47 6.14 4.76
CA ARG A 392 38.67 4.85 4.07
C ARG A 392 38.25 3.64 4.93
N ALA A 393 37.97 3.85 6.21
CA ALA A 393 37.56 2.81 7.14
C ALA A 393 36.05 2.58 7.13
N GLY A 394 35.66 1.32 7.33
CA GLY A 394 34.28 0.92 7.53
C GLY A 394 33.40 0.90 6.28
N ALA A 395 32.18 0.40 6.45
CA ALA A 395 31.14 0.36 5.45
C ALA A 395 30.12 1.50 5.67
N LEU A 396 29.67 2.14 4.62
CA LEU A 396 28.57 3.11 4.70
C LEU A 396 27.31 2.40 5.21
N VAL A 397 26.56 3.07 6.09
CA VAL A 397 25.20 2.66 6.41
C VAL A 397 24.36 2.81 5.15
N GLN A 398 23.81 1.70 4.67
CA GLN A 398 23.02 1.68 3.43
C GLN A 398 21.59 2.07 3.70
N ASP A 399 21.00 1.46 4.75
CA ASP A 399 19.61 1.65 5.11
C ASP A 399 19.46 1.99 6.59
N THR A 400 18.43 2.78 6.89
CA THR A 400 18.00 3.09 8.25
C THR A 400 16.48 2.95 8.32
N VAL A 401 15.95 2.62 9.49
CA VAL A 401 14.51 2.55 9.71
C VAL A 401 14.08 3.56 10.76
N THR A 402 12.82 3.98 10.70
CA THR A 402 12.21 4.80 11.75
C THR A 402 11.45 3.92 12.74
N ARG A 403 11.08 4.47 13.90
CA ARG A 403 10.24 3.75 14.88
C ARG A 403 8.88 3.32 14.32
N ASP A 404 8.37 4.07 13.33
CA ASP A 404 7.07 3.80 12.70
C ASP A 404 7.17 2.82 11.52
N ALA A 405 8.38 2.45 11.08
CA ALA A 405 8.60 1.42 10.07
C ALA A 405 8.14 0.04 10.58
N THR A 406 7.83 -0.86 9.66
CA THR A 406 7.42 -2.23 10.00
C THR A 406 8.63 -3.10 10.37
N LEU A 407 8.41 -4.20 11.07
CA LEU A 407 9.47 -5.18 11.31
C LEU A 407 9.92 -5.84 10.00
N ARG A 408 9.08 -5.88 8.98
CA ARG A 408 9.48 -6.33 7.65
C ARG A 408 10.51 -5.38 7.04
N ASP A 409 10.25 -4.05 7.09
CA ASP A 409 11.21 -3.05 6.59
C ASP A 409 12.54 -3.17 7.33
N ALA A 410 12.49 -3.39 8.65
CA ALA A 410 13.68 -3.61 9.47
C ALA A 410 14.42 -4.90 9.07
N LEU A 411 13.72 -5.98 8.78
CA LEU A 411 14.31 -7.25 8.33
C LEU A 411 14.98 -7.09 6.97
N GLU A 412 14.33 -6.44 6.01
CA GLU A 412 14.90 -6.15 4.70
C GLU A 412 16.17 -5.30 4.81
N ALA A 413 16.13 -4.25 5.64
CA ALA A 413 17.29 -3.38 5.90
C ALA A 413 18.45 -4.15 6.56
N VAL A 414 18.17 -5.05 7.54
CA VAL A 414 19.20 -5.89 8.17
C VAL A 414 19.83 -6.87 7.18
N LEU A 415 19.04 -7.40 6.23
CA LEU A 415 19.54 -8.32 5.20
C LEU A 415 20.36 -7.59 4.13
N THR A 416 20.03 -6.34 3.84
CA THR A 416 20.74 -5.49 2.87
C THR A 416 22.05 -4.97 3.45
N ASP A 417 22.03 -4.56 4.72
CA ASP A 417 23.21 -4.09 5.42
C ASP A 417 23.97 -5.27 6.05
N ASN A 418 25.13 -5.61 5.51
CA ASN A 418 25.99 -6.74 5.95
C ASN A 418 26.41 -6.66 7.45
N ALA A 419 25.92 -5.70 8.20
CA ALA A 419 26.19 -5.55 9.64
C ALA A 419 25.35 -6.49 10.52
N GLY A 420 24.30 -7.13 9.97
CA GLY A 420 23.35 -7.99 10.69
C GLY A 420 22.47 -7.21 11.67
N ARG A 421 22.38 -5.90 11.50
CA ARG A 421 21.58 -4.95 12.29
C ARG A 421 21.26 -3.71 11.46
N VAL A 422 20.23 -2.99 11.85
CA VAL A 422 19.82 -1.73 11.20
C VAL A 422 19.77 -0.61 12.26
N ALA A 423 20.22 0.58 11.87
CA ALA A 423 20.13 1.76 12.72
C ALA A 423 18.70 2.32 12.68
N VAL A 424 18.15 2.58 13.88
CA VAL A 424 16.86 3.24 14.05
C VAL A 424 17.08 4.74 14.15
N THR A 425 16.29 5.50 13.39
CA THR A 425 16.42 6.95 13.32
C THR A 425 15.11 7.65 13.66
N GLY A 426 15.22 8.84 14.24
CA GLY A 426 14.10 9.73 14.45
C GLY A 426 13.70 10.49 13.16
N ARG A 427 12.69 11.37 13.28
CA ARG A 427 12.11 12.11 12.14
C ARG A 427 13.08 13.02 11.39
N ARG A 428 14.20 13.43 12.01
CA ARG A 428 15.26 14.26 11.41
C ARG A 428 16.47 13.44 10.97
N GLY A 429 16.38 12.11 11.08
CA GLY A 429 17.46 11.18 10.79
C GLY A 429 18.47 11.02 11.92
N GLU A 430 18.21 11.57 13.14
CA GLU A 430 19.04 11.38 14.31
C GLU A 430 18.98 9.93 14.80
N TYR A 431 20.12 9.42 15.26
CA TYR A 431 20.25 8.07 15.80
C TYR A 431 19.47 7.88 17.10
N GLU A 432 18.69 6.81 17.19
CA GLU A 432 17.90 6.43 18.37
C GLU A 432 18.24 5.04 18.93
N GLY A 433 18.98 4.21 18.21
CA GLY A 433 19.36 2.86 18.61
C GLY A 433 19.54 1.93 17.41
N VAL A 434 19.61 0.63 17.67
CA VAL A 434 19.67 -0.42 16.65
C VAL A 434 18.68 -1.53 16.92
N VAL A 435 18.24 -2.17 15.84
CA VAL A 435 17.54 -3.46 15.88
C VAL A 435 18.43 -4.49 15.19
N ASP A 436 18.73 -5.59 15.87
CA ASP A 436 19.56 -6.66 15.34
C ASP A 436 18.73 -7.87 14.87
N MET A 437 19.35 -8.74 14.07
CA MET A 437 18.73 -9.96 13.58
C MET A 437 18.17 -10.83 14.71
N LYS A 438 18.82 -10.85 15.88
CA LYS A 438 18.37 -11.64 17.03
C LYS A 438 17.04 -11.11 17.59
N THR A 439 16.91 -9.80 17.72
CA THR A 439 15.65 -9.17 18.15
C THR A 439 14.52 -9.50 17.16
N LEU A 440 14.78 -9.36 15.85
CA LEU A 440 13.80 -9.69 14.82
C LEU A 440 13.41 -11.18 14.86
N MET A 441 14.37 -12.09 14.99
CA MET A 441 14.09 -13.52 15.09
C MET A 441 13.31 -13.89 16.36
N ASN A 442 13.61 -13.26 17.48
CA ASN A 442 12.84 -13.46 18.71
C ASN A 442 11.38 -13.01 18.50
N SER A 443 11.16 -11.84 17.92
CA SER A 443 9.79 -11.37 17.63
C SER A 443 9.06 -12.30 16.65
N VAL A 444 9.72 -12.84 15.64
CA VAL A 444 9.14 -13.86 14.76
C VAL A 444 8.76 -15.12 15.55
N GLN A 445 9.62 -15.56 16.48
CA GLN A 445 9.34 -16.74 17.31
C GLN A 445 8.17 -16.50 18.27
N GLU A 446 8.13 -15.33 18.90
CA GLU A 446 7.00 -14.92 19.77
C GLU A 446 5.68 -14.94 18.99
N LEU A 447 5.65 -14.34 17.80
CA LEU A 447 4.47 -14.37 16.92
C LEU A 447 4.07 -15.80 16.50
N LEU A 448 5.04 -16.67 16.23
CA LEU A 448 4.78 -18.09 15.90
C LEU A 448 4.27 -18.90 17.11
N GLU A 449 4.73 -18.58 18.31
CA GLU A 449 4.25 -19.22 19.56
C GLU A 449 2.85 -18.77 19.90
N GLU A 450 2.54 -17.47 19.74
CA GLU A 450 1.19 -16.94 19.88
C GLU A 450 0.22 -17.62 18.92
N ASP A 451 0.57 -17.72 17.63
CA ASP A 451 -0.24 -18.42 16.62
C ASP A 451 -0.51 -19.88 17.01
N ARG A 452 0.49 -20.58 17.60
CA ARG A 452 0.33 -21.96 18.06
C ARG A 452 -0.59 -22.08 19.26
N LEU A 453 -0.48 -21.16 20.23
CA LEU A 453 -1.32 -21.14 21.43
C LEU A 453 -2.77 -20.85 21.07
N GLU A 454 -3.03 -19.86 20.25
CA GLU A 454 -4.38 -19.50 19.80
C GLU A 454 -5.03 -20.59 18.94
N ALA A 455 -4.24 -21.22 18.04
CA ALA A 455 -4.72 -22.38 17.29
C ALA A 455 -5.03 -23.60 18.18
N ALA A 456 -4.35 -23.73 19.31
CA ALA A 456 -4.62 -24.78 20.30
C ALA A 456 -5.84 -24.46 21.18
N GLU A 457 -6.03 -23.18 21.52
CA GLU A 457 -7.24 -22.69 22.20
C GLU A 457 -8.48 -22.95 21.36
N SER A 458 -8.42 -22.59 20.08
CA SER A 458 -9.54 -22.81 19.15
C SER A 458 -9.89 -24.27 18.95
N ARG A 459 -8.93 -25.19 19.15
CA ARG A 459 -9.14 -26.65 19.06
C ARG A 459 -9.47 -27.33 20.38
N GLY A 460 -9.49 -26.61 21.51
CA GLY A 460 -9.73 -27.17 22.83
C GLY A 460 -8.56 -28.00 23.38
N GLU A 461 -7.37 -27.91 22.78
CA GLU A 461 -6.18 -28.70 23.11
C GLU A 461 -5.23 -27.98 24.13
N LEU A 462 -5.68 -26.88 24.69
CA LEU A 462 -4.85 -26.02 25.53
C LEU A 462 -4.39 -26.66 26.84
N GLU A 463 -5.23 -27.51 27.44
CA GLU A 463 -4.84 -28.21 28.66
C GLU A 463 -3.70 -29.20 28.43
N GLU A 464 -3.66 -29.85 27.26
CA GLU A 464 -2.57 -30.77 26.92
C GLU A 464 -1.25 -30.06 26.63
N LEU A 465 -1.29 -28.87 26.01
CA LEU A 465 -0.08 -28.06 25.74
C LEU A 465 0.52 -27.45 27.01
N ARG A 466 -0.31 -26.95 27.92
CA ARG A 466 0.14 -26.48 29.24
C ARG A 466 0.75 -27.60 30.09
N ALA A 467 0.20 -28.80 30.03
CA ALA A 467 0.74 -29.98 30.71
C ALA A 467 2.13 -30.37 30.19
N ARG A 468 2.37 -30.27 28.88
CA ARG A 468 3.68 -30.57 28.26
C ARG A 468 4.75 -29.52 28.57
N GLN A 469 4.40 -28.25 28.74
CA GLN A 469 5.33 -27.17 29.12
C GLN A 469 5.76 -27.29 30.60
N THR A 470 4.89 -27.77 31.48
CA THR A 470 5.23 -27.98 32.90
C THR A 470 6.09 -29.23 33.12
N ASP A 471 5.97 -30.26 32.28
CA ASP A 471 6.79 -31.48 32.39
C ASP A 471 8.22 -31.34 31.77
N GLY A 472 8.41 -30.41 30.83
CA GLY A 472 9.72 -30.16 30.18
C GLY A 472 10.70 -29.34 31.02
N GLY A 473 10.26 -28.68 32.10
CA GLY A 473 11.08 -27.80 32.96
C GLY A 473 11.81 -28.48 34.12
N GLY A 474 11.64 -29.79 34.29
CA GLY A 474 12.11 -30.51 35.50
C GLY A 474 13.32 -31.44 35.33
N ALA A 475 13.94 -31.53 34.16
CA ALA A 475 15.06 -32.47 33.94
C ALA A 475 16.41 -31.75 33.71
N GLY A 476 16.94 -31.12 34.76
CA GLY A 476 18.24 -30.47 34.67
C GLY A 476 18.85 -30.07 35.99
N ALA A 477 18.92 -30.99 36.99
CA ALA A 477 19.92 -30.85 38.06
C ALA A 477 19.98 -32.12 38.91
N SER A 478 21.21 -32.59 39.13
CA SER A 478 21.72 -33.56 40.08
C SER A 478 21.50 -35.05 39.79
N ASP A 479 22.52 -35.79 39.48
CA ASP A 479 23.29 -36.48 40.50
C ASP A 479 24.61 -37.05 39.93
N SER A 480 25.65 -36.76 40.65
CA SER A 480 26.99 -37.34 40.52
C SER A 480 27.11 -38.57 41.42
N GLY A 481 27.63 -39.67 40.88
CA GLY A 481 28.38 -40.60 41.70
C GLY A 481 27.73 -41.94 42.01
N ALA A 482 28.32 -42.98 41.41
CA ALA A 482 28.77 -44.22 42.03
C ALA A 482 28.65 -45.43 41.07
N THR A 483 29.81 -45.90 40.62
CA THR A 483 29.99 -47.28 40.18
C THR A 483 29.92 -48.20 41.37
N PRO A 484 29.43 -49.45 41.30
CA PRO A 484 30.34 -50.55 41.12
C PRO A 484 29.85 -51.72 40.20
N ALA A 485 30.81 -52.27 39.58
CA ALA A 485 31.13 -53.64 39.17
C ALA A 485 30.12 -54.79 39.29
N GLY A 486 30.10 -55.62 38.23
CA GLY A 486 30.12 -57.07 38.35
C GLY A 486 29.01 -57.84 37.69
N GLY A 487 29.32 -58.63 36.70
CA GLY A 487 28.67 -59.95 36.55
C GLY A 487 27.99 -60.32 35.22
N ARG A 488 28.78 -60.83 34.32
CA ARG A 488 28.59 -62.03 33.46
C ARG A 488 27.22 -62.46 32.89
N ALA A 489 27.27 -62.63 31.60
CA ALA A 489 26.99 -63.83 30.81
C ALA A 489 25.56 -64.15 30.34
N GLY A 490 25.45 -64.46 29.04
CA GLY A 490 24.48 -65.33 28.44
C GLY A 490 23.77 -64.70 27.22
N ASP A 491 24.36 -64.82 26.08
CA ASP A 491 24.12 -65.80 25.02
C ASP A 491 22.71 -65.77 24.34
N GLY A 492 22.72 -65.66 23.04
CA GLY A 492 21.71 -66.33 22.21
C GLY A 492 20.90 -65.53 21.21
N GLY A 493 21.33 -65.55 19.94
CA GLY A 493 20.36 -65.70 18.87
C GLY A 493 19.94 -64.51 18.06
N GLY A 494 20.61 -64.22 16.96
CA GLY A 494 19.90 -63.71 15.77
C GLY A 494 19.26 -64.90 15.03
N PRO A 495 18.74 -64.79 13.79
CA PRO A 495 18.83 -63.68 12.85
C PRO A 495 17.50 -63.38 12.08
N ALA A 496 17.58 -62.36 11.22
CA ALA A 496 16.98 -62.22 9.90
C ALA A 496 15.43 -62.09 9.77
N LEU A 497 14.98 -61.01 9.32
CA LEU A 497 14.64 -60.66 7.92
C LEU A 497 14.45 -59.13 7.82
#